data_6735bc40c340e7def31d59e17935681e
#
_entry.id   6735bc40c340e7def31d59e17935681e
#
_cell.length_a   1.000
_cell.length_b   1.000
_cell.length_c   1.000
_cell.angle_alpha   90.00
_cell.angle_beta   90.00
_cell.angle_gamma   90.00
#
_symmetry.space_group_name_H-M   'P 1'
#
loop_
_entity.id
_entity.type
_entity.pdbx_description
1 polymer ?
#
loop_
_entity_poly.entity_id
_entity_poly.type
_entity_poly.pdbx_seq_one_letter_code
_entity_poly.pdbx_strand_id
1 'polypeptide(L)'
;MTEQINPSRGRWQRHWIGTVSPLARRILSFNLMALGVLVGCVLWTYDTDGWSGLGSDIRLLSEAEVITETIEKQFSDQNSALDPQEIGAVTRDVLRGLRLRKGLTIGLFSPDLVWLSGAEGSQTPPAMSEASVRGRPTRILSFLKLGSEFLYQAFFPPRPELLSLKEYMTFAAGASEGGGVRHHGDFLSNQGPIALASSEIVHDGSVVGVLAIIESTADVVQHRAYELEKLLQIFVISIPVVLALSVYLASTISTPISTLAEAMETRGNLEGGNGLNSRMEIPDLSGRPDEIGRLSSALRAMVTALYDRIDANERFATDVAHEIKNPLASLRSAVGAMAIAKPGSQRQELLDVIDHDVRRLDRLLSDISNASRLESDLVKEQEKAFELGPMSVVLSQYLAEQAAQKGVELVTDFPDQTITLVGLEERLAQVFVNLITNAISFCSFGGTIRFWARQCEDRVLIVVEDTGPGLSDDSLLKIFDRFYSDRPASDFGNHSGLGLAISKQIVEAHRGVVWAENIRPVDADRTVPSQGARFVVGLPI
;
A
#
# COMPACT_ATOMS: atom_id res chain seq x y z
N MET A 1 -5.43 7.02 53.30
CA MET A 1 -4.88 8.13 52.49
C MET A 1 -3.57 7.63 51.91
N THR A 2 -3.62 7.07 50.75
CA THR A 2 -2.46 6.74 49.91
C THR A 2 -2.92 6.83 48.46
N GLU A 3 -2.49 7.87 47.79
CA GLU A 3 -2.73 8.19 46.39
C GLU A 3 -2.08 7.13 45.49
N GLN A 4 -2.88 6.46 44.71
CA GLN A 4 -2.41 5.64 43.60
C GLN A 4 -2.04 6.57 42.42
N ILE A 5 -0.75 6.73 42.20
CA ILE A 5 -0.17 7.39 41.01
C ILE A 5 -0.35 6.44 39.81
N ASN A 6 -1.13 6.90 38.83
CA ASN A 6 -1.40 6.23 37.58
C ASN A 6 -0.22 6.42 36.60
N PRO A 7 0.53 5.38 36.19
CA PRO A 7 1.75 5.52 35.38
C PRO A 7 1.55 5.59 33.86
N SER A 8 0.32 5.80 33.36
CA SER A 8 0.02 5.65 31.92
C SER A 8 0.09 6.94 31.07
N ARG A 9 0.40 8.13 31.65
CA ARG A 9 0.46 9.40 30.90
C ARG A 9 1.86 9.86 30.42
N GLY A 10 2.92 9.14 30.72
CA GLY A 10 4.31 9.59 30.47
C GLY A 10 5.03 8.99 29.25
N ARG A 11 4.43 8.06 28.51
CA ARG A 11 5.16 7.30 27.46
C ARG A 11 4.94 7.77 26.01
N TRP A 12 4.03 8.70 25.76
CA TRP A 12 3.66 9.15 24.41
C TRP A 12 4.50 10.31 23.84
N GLN A 13 5.34 10.94 24.62
CA GLN A 13 6.07 12.16 24.20
C GLN A 13 7.53 11.96 23.76
N ARG A 14 8.11 10.75 23.79
CA ARG A 14 9.54 10.52 23.42
C ARG A 14 9.80 9.77 22.12
N HIS A 15 8.78 9.41 21.35
CA HIS A 15 8.98 8.64 20.10
C HIS A 15 8.82 9.44 18.79
N TRP A 16 8.78 10.77 18.86
CA TRP A 16 8.55 11.60 17.66
C TRP A 16 9.79 11.88 16.80
N ILE A 17 10.99 11.48 17.19
CA ILE A 17 12.24 11.75 16.44
C ILE A 17 13.01 10.48 16.03
N GLY A 18 12.58 9.30 16.40
CA GLY A 18 13.34 8.07 16.16
C GLY A 18 12.61 7.04 15.32
N THR A 19 12.69 7.11 14.04
CA THR A 19 12.37 6.14 12.97
C THR A 19 11.20 6.56 12.09
N VAL A 20 11.42 7.59 11.29
CA VAL A 20 10.63 7.78 10.06
C VAL A 20 10.80 6.50 9.23
N SER A 21 9.71 5.81 8.90
CA SER A 21 9.78 4.55 8.16
C SER A 21 10.60 4.73 6.86
N PRO A 22 11.29 3.70 6.36
CA PRO A 22 12.06 3.80 5.12
C PRO A 22 11.24 4.33 3.95
N LEU A 23 9.96 3.98 3.89
CA LEU A 23 9.01 4.45 2.88
C LEU A 23 8.72 5.95 3.03
N ALA A 24 8.49 6.42 4.25
CA ALA A 24 8.24 7.84 4.53
C ALA A 24 9.47 8.71 4.18
N ARG A 25 10.68 8.24 4.47
CA ARG A 25 11.93 8.92 4.06
C ARG A 25 12.04 9.02 2.54
N ARG A 26 11.71 7.97 1.80
CA ARG A 26 11.71 7.97 0.33
C ARG A 26 10.69 8.95 -0.24
N ILE A 27 9.47 9.00 0.29
CA ILE A 27 8.43 9.95 -0.13
C ILE A 27 8.90 11.39 0.09
N LEU A 28 9.44 11.69 1.28
CA LEU A 28 9.94 13.02 1.61
C LEU A 28 11.11 13.43 0.72
N SER A 29 12.11 12.56 0.53
CA SER A 29 13.29 12.85 -0.30
C SER A 29 12.92 13.03 -1.76
N PHE A 30 12.00 12.24 -2.30
CA PHE A 30 11.51 12.36 -3.68
C PHE A 30 10.80 13.69 -3.92
N ASN A 31 9.90 14.08 -3.00
CA ASN A 31 9.18 15.34 -3.10
C ASN A 31 10.11 16.56 -2.97
N LEU A 32 11.09 16.52 -2.07
CA LEU A 32 12.10 17.58 -1.94
C LEU A 32 13.00 17.66 -3.17
N MET A 33 13.41 16.52 -3.73
CA MET A 33 14.21 16.48 -4.95
C MET A 33 13.43 17.02 -6.15
N ALA A 34 12.17 16.65 -6.31
CA ALA A 34 11.31 17.17 -7.38
C ALA A 34 11.14 18.69 -7.29
N LEU A 35 10.93 19.21 -6.08
CA LEU A 35 10.86 20.65 -5.85
C LEU A 35 12.20 21.34 -6.15
N GLY A 36 13.32 20.74 -5.76
CA GLY A 36 14.66 21.25 -6.05
C GLY A 36 14.97 21.33 -7.55
N VAL A 37 14.58 20.29 -8.30
CA VAL A 37 14.72 20.26 -9.76
C VAL A 37 13.88 21.37 -10.40
N LEU A 38 12.64 21.56 -9.94
CA LEU A 38 11.74 22.57 -10.48
C LEU A 38 12.28 23.99 -10.23
N VAL A 39 12.79 24.26 -9.03
CA VAL A 39 13.49 25.54 -8.72
C VAL A 39 14.72 25.71 -9.59
N GLY A 40 15.53 24.65 -9.76
CA GLY A 40 16.70 24.67 -10.62
C GLY A 40 16.35 24.98 -12.08
N CYS A 41 15.28 24.40 -12.61
CA CYS A 41 14.80 24.69 -13.97
C CYS A 41 14.38 26.17 -14.13
N VAL A 42 13.66 26.72 -13.15
CA VAL A 42 13.26 28.15 -13.19
C VAL A 42 14.46 29.07 -13.14
N LEU A 43 15.44 28.77 -12.30
CA LEU A 43 16.68 29.56 -12.24
C LEU A 43 17.50 29.41 -13.52
N TRP A 44 17.55 28.24 -14.12
CA TRP A 44 18.22 27.97 -15.38
C TRP A 44 17.60 28.77 -16.53
N THR A 45 16.28 28.73 -16.69
CA THR A 45 15.60 29.51 -17.74
C THR A 45 15.80 31.01 -17.54
N TYR A 46 15.84 31.49 -16.31
CA TYR A 46 16.14 32.88 -16.02
C TYR A 46 17.58 33.27 -16.42
N ASP A 47 18.56 32.40 -16.19
CA ASP A 47 19.96 32.67 -16.51
C ASP A 47 20.22 32.59 -18.03
N THR A 48 19.61 31.63 -18.72
CA THR A 48 19.77 31.46 -20.17
C THR A 48 19.08 32.54 -21.00
N ASP A 49 17.89 32.98 -20.60
CA ASP A 49 17.14 34.03 -21.28
C ASP A 49 17.49 35.44 -20.78
N GLY A 50 18.27 35.53 -19.71
CA GLY A 50 18.55 36.76 -18.99
C GLY A 50 19.43 37.76 -19.77
N TRP A 51 20.25 37.30 -20.70
CA TRP A 51 21.18 38.14 -21.44
C TRP A 51 20.80 38.30 -22.92
N SER A 52 19.94 37.45 -23.48
CA SER A 52 19.46 37.62 -24.85
C SER A 52 18.27 38.57 -24.89
N GLY A 53 18.51 39.83 -24.92
CA GLY A 53 17.51 40.91 -25.05
C GLY A 53 16.88 40.98 -26.44
N LEU A 54 16.51 39.84 -27.06
CA LEU A 54 16.02 39.80 -28.46
C LEU A 54 15.01 40.89 -28.82
N GLY A 55 14.21 41.38 -27.89
CA GLY A 55 13.26 42.47 -28.14
C GLY A 55 13.86 43.88 -28.01
N SER A 56 14.90 44.06 -27.17
CA SER A 56 15.65 45.31 -27.06
C SER A 56 16.65 45.47 -28.20
N ASP A 57 17.26 44.35 -28.62
CA ASP A 57 18.26 44.32 -29.68
C ASP A 57 17.68 44.78 -31.03
N ILE A 58 16.55 44.21 -31.44
CA ILE A 58 15.86 44.59 -32.70
C ILE A 58 15.45 46.06 -32.68
N ARG A 59 14.99 46.54 -31.54
CA ARG A 59 14.56 47.94 -31.41
C ARG A 59 15.74 48.90 -31.41
N LEU A 60 16.84 48.57 -30.68
CA LEU A 60 18.05 49.37 -30.66
C LEU A 60 18.69 49.44 -32.02
N LEU A 61 18.72 48.32 -32.77
CA LEU A 61 19.24 48.26 -34.13
C LEU A 61 18.42 49.13 -35.07
N SER A 62 17.06 49.04 -35.02
CA SER A 62 16.17 49.84 -35.86
C SER A 62 16.24 51.35 -35.53
N GLU A 63 16.36 51.70 -34.27
CA GLU A 63 16.57 53.10 -33.86
C GLU A 63 17.95 53.61 -34.33
N ALA A 64 18.99 52.80 -34.24
CA ALA A 64 20.33 53.12 -34.76
C ALA A 64 20.33 53.35 -36.25
N GLU A 65 19.64 52.48 -37.03
CA GLU A 65 19.52 52.61 -38.49
C GLU A 65 18.82 53.89 -38.88
N VAL A 66 17.64 54.18 -38.25
CA VAL A 66 16.87 55.40 -38.53
C VAL A 66 17.66 56.68 -38.21
N ILE A 67 18.43 56.67 -37.10
CA ILE A 67 19.26 57.82 -36.71
C ILE A 67 20.41 58.00 -37.70
N THR A 68 21.08 56.91 -38.09
CA THR A 68 22.17 56.93 -39.08
C THR A 68 21.66 57.47 -40.43
N GLU A 69 20.57 56.92 -40.96
CA GLU A 69 19.96 57.36 -42.23
C GLU A 69 19.57 58.84 -42.18
N THR A 70 19.02 59.28 -41.02
CA THR A 70 18.67 60.72 -40.85
C THR A 70 19.90 61.62 -40.89
N ILE A 71 21.01 61.22 -40.29
CA ILE A 71 22.26 61.96 -40.31
C ILE A 71 22.89 61.96 -41.73
N GLU A 72 22.92 60.82 -42.40
CA GLU A 72 23.43 60.69 -43.78
C GLU A 72 22.67 61.53 -44.78
N LYS A 73 21.36 61.58 -44.68
CA LYS A 73 20.48 62.42 -45.51
C LYS A 73 20.79 63.91 -45.34
N GLN A 74 21.03 64.35 -44.11
CA GLN A 74 21.36 65.75 -43.83
C GLN A 74 22.77 66.15 -44.40
N PHE A 75 23.69 65.19 -44.45
CA PHE A 75 24.97 65.40 -45.06
C PHE A 75 24.89 65.47 -46.59
N SER A 76 24.01 64.67 -47.22
CA SER A 76 23.76 64.68 -48.66
C SER A 76 23.16 65.97 -49.15
N ASP A 77 22.41 66.72 -48.33
CA ASP A 77 21.82 68.00 -48.64
C ASP A 77 22.87 69.17 -48.58
N GLN A 78 24.07 68.96 -48.02
CA GLN A 78 25.16 69.92 -47.91
C GLN A 78 26.25 69.56 -48.91
N ASN A 79 26.28 70.23 -50.02
CA ASN A 79 27.13 69.99 -51.21
C ASN A 79 28.61 70.41 -51.02
N SER A 80 29.25 70.25 -49.86
CA SER A 80 30.66 70.60 -49.59
C SER A 80 31.43 69.53 -48.81
N ALA A 81 32.72 69.35 -49.05
CA ALA A 81 33.60 68.51 -48.28
C ALA A 81 33.61 68.98 -46.81
N LEU A 82 33.08 68.16 -45.92
CA LEU A 82 32.83 68.49 -44.50
C LEU A 82 34.12 68.24 -43.68
N ASP A 83 34.60 69.29 -42.99
CA ASP A 83 35.63 69.16 -41.95
C ASP A 83 35.07 68.45 -40.69
N PRO A 84 35.90 67.69 -39.95
CA PRO A 84 35.46 67.02 -38.73
C PRO A 84 34.73 67.89 -37.70
N GLN A 85 35.02 69.18 -37.64
CA GLN A 85 34.31 70.15 -36.80
C GLN A 85 32.91 70.47 -37.31
N GLU A 86 32.73 70.58 -38.65
CA GLU A 86 31.41 70.79 -39.28
C GLU A 86 30.56 69.57 -39.16
N ILE A 87 31.12 68.34 -39.30
CA ILE A 87 30.39 67.05 -39.05
C ILE A 87 29.84 67.06 -37.64
N GLY A 88 30.63 67.39 -36.60
CA GLY A 88 30.20 67.44 -35.22
C GLY A 88 29.16 68.53 -34.96
N ALA A 89 29.14 69.64 -35.68
CA ALA A 89 28.12 70.70 -35.57
C ALA A 89 26.79 70.31 -36.20
N VAL A 90 26.77 69.79 -37.43
CA VAL A 90 25.59 69.33 -38.14
C VAL A 90 24.94 68.17 -37.40
N THR A 91 25.73 67.19 -36.98
CA THR A 91 25.18 66.06 -36.22
C THR A 91 24.59 66.48 -34.87
N ARG A 92 25.19 67.45 -34.18
CA ARG A 92 24.65 68.01 -32.94
C ARG A 92 23.30 68.67 -33.14
N ASP A 93 23.10 69.37 -34.22
CA ASP A 93 21.84 70.01 -34.56
C ASP A 93 20.76 68.99 -34.94
N VAL A 94 21.14 67.93 -35.71
CA VAL A 94 20.25 66.79 -35.99
C VAL A 94 19.86 66.08 -34.70
N LEU A 95 20.84 65.73 -33.84
CA LEU A 95 20.57 65.05 -32.58
C LEU A 95 19.70 65.88 -31.60
N ARG A 96 19.80 67.22 -31.63
CA ARG A 96 18.93 68.12 -30.87
C ARG A 96 17.51 68.16 -31.40
N GLY A 97 17.30 67.94 -32.69
CA GLY A 97 16.00 67.87 -33.33
C GLY A 97 15.31 66.53 -33.11
N LEU A 98 16.05 65.45 -32.80
CA LEU A 98 15.53 64.12 -32.54
C LEU A 98 14.93 64.02 -31.11
N ARG A 99 13.76 63.44 -31.05
CA ARG A 99 13.10 63.13 -29.74
C ARG A 99 13.61 61.80 -29.22
N LEU A 100 14.78 61.83 -28.60
CA LEU A 100 15.41 60.63 -28.01
C LEU A 100 14.68 60.18 -26.77
N ARG A 101 14.49 58.87 -26.66
CA ARG A 101 13.85 58.20 -25.54
C ARG A 101 14.76 58.23 -24.31
N LYS A 102 14.20 58.37 -23.12
CA LYS A 102 14.95 58.31 -21.86
C LYS A 102 15.70 56.98 -21.73
N GLY A 103 16.97 57.06 -21.32
CA GLY A 103 17.87 55.90 -21.20
C GLY A 103 18.65 55.56 -22.46
N LEU A 104 18.40 56.28 -23.57
CA LEU A 104 19.19 56.20 -24.78
C LEU A 104 20.29 57.27 -24.77
N THR A 105 21.52 56.88 -24.92
CA THR A 105 22.69 57.79 -25.03
C THR A 105 23.36 57.54 -26.34
N ILE A 106 23.58 58.58 -27.09
CA ILE A 106 24.19 58.53 -28.41
C ILE A 106 25.51 59.28 -28.38
N GLY A 107 26.55 58.71 -28.97
CA GLY A 107 27.85 59.34 -29.18
C GLY A 107 28.28 59.23 -30.62
N LEU A 108 28.76 60.31 -31.14
CA LEU A 108 29.39 60.40 -32.47
C LEU A 108 30.92 60.48 -32.31
N PHE A 109 31.59 59.67 -33.06
CA PHE A 109 33.04 59.60 -33.12
C PHE A 109 33.50 59.89 -34.55
N SER A 110 34.71 60.52 -34.71
CA SER A 110 35.39 60.54 -35.97
C SER A 110 35.90 59.17 -36.39
N PRO A 111 36.31 58.96 -37.66
CA PRO A 111 36.94 57.68 -38.05
C PRO A 111 38.20 57.36 -37.20
N ASP A 112 38.88 58.35 -36.64
CA ASP A 112 40.02 58.19 -35.72
C ASP A 112 39.61 57.99 -34.25
N LEU A 113 38.31 57.67 -33.97
CA LEU A 113 37.76 57.42 -32.65
C LEU A 113 37.82 58.64 -31.69
N VAL A 114 37.91 59.88 -32.25
CA VAL A 114 37.82 61.11 -31.45
C VAL A 114 36.34 61.48 -31.24
N TRP A 115 35.95 61.74 -30.03
CA TRP A 115 34.60 62.18 -29.66
C TRP A 115 34.27 63.53 -30.33
N LEU A 116 33.19 63.55 -31.13
CA LEU A 116 32.75 64.77 -31.84
C LEU A 116 31.52 65.40 -31.18
N SER A 117 30.54 64.61 -30.88
CA SER A 117 29.26 65.08 -30.33
C SER A 117 28.48 63.98 -29.63
N GLY A 118 27.53 64.32 -28.79
CA GLY A 118 26.61 63.33 -28.18
C GLY A 118 25.35 63.95 -27.67
N ALA A 119 24.33 63.11 -27.51
CA ALA A 119 23.02 63.47 -26.96
C ALA A 119 22.51 62.38 -26.02
N GLU A 120 21.83 62.83 -24.99
CA GLU A 120 21.14 61.93 -24.05
C GLU A 120 19.64 62.17 -24.13
N GLY A 121 18.87 61.07 -24.18
CA GLY A 121 17.43 61.14 -24.32
C GLY A 121 16.75 61.53 -23.01
N SER A 122 15.92 62.55 -23.10
CA SER A 122 15.20 63.10 -21.93
C SER A 122 13.69 62.78 -21.93
N GLN A 123 13.15 62.20 -23.02
CA GLN A 123 11.73 61.95 -23.14
C GLN A 123 11.34 60.59 -22.55
N THR A 124 10.36 60.61 -21.62
CA THR A 124 9.74 59.39 -21.12
C THR A 124 8.72 58.85 -22.13
N PRO A 125 8.74 57.57 -22.53
CA PRO A 125 7.74 57.01 -23.44
C PRO A 125 6.35 57.18 -22.90
N PRO A 126 5.35 57.53 -23.74
CA PRO A 126 3.98 57.80 -23.28
C PRO A 126 3.22 56.58 -22.71
N ALA A 127 3.76 55.38 -22.81
CA ALA A 127 3.09 54.15 -22.41
C ALA A 127 3.56 53.59 -21.03
N MET A 128 4.56 54.19 -20.37
CA MET A 128 4.98 53.73 -19.03
C MET A 128 4.64 54.79 -17.99
N SER A 129 3.56 54.57 -17.26
CA SER A 129 3.21 55.36 -16.06
C SER A 129 4.36 55.19 -15.05
N GLU A 130 4.92 56.31 -14.59
CA GLU A 130 5.94 56.35 -13.52
C GLU A 130 5.55 55.61 -12.22
N ALA A 131 4.27 55.29 -12.06
CA ALA A 131 3.76 54.53 -10.93
C ALA A 131 4.13 53.03 -10.94
N SER A 132 4.53 52.48 -12.07
CA SER A 132 4.86 51.04 -12.19
C SER A 132 6.32 50.69 -11.88
N VAL A 133 7.22 51.69 -11.83
CA VAL A 133 8.67 51.46 -11.76
C VAL A 133 9.29 51.84 -10.40
N ARG A 134 8.49 52.23 -9.40
CA ARG A 134 9.04 52.29 -8.04
C ARG A 134 9.41 50.89 -7.60
N GLY A 135 10.69 50.60 -7.55
CA GLY A 135 11.28 49.29 -7.25
C GLY A 135 10.63 48.63 -6.06
N ARG A 136 9.80 47.63 -6.35
CA ARG A 136 9.24 46.77 -5.29
C ARG A 136 10.36 45.95 -4.69
N PRO A 137 10.43 45.82 -3.35
CA PRO A 137 11.54 45.11 -2.72
C PRO A 137 11.55 43.63 -3.12
N THR A 138 12.60 43.20 -3.78
CA THR A 138 12.89 41.82 -4.15
C THR A 138 13.59 41.12 -2.97
N ARG A 139 12.84 40.71 -1.94
CA ARG A 139 13.40 40.21 -0.67
C ARG A 139 14.11 38.88 -0.84
N ILE A 140 13.52 37.94 -1.57
CA ILE A 140 14.09 36.59 -1.77
C ILE A 140 15.27 36.68 -2.69
N LEU A 141 15.15 37.41 -3.79
CA LEU A 141 16.22 37.59 -4.76
C LEU A 141 17.44 38.34 -4.17
N SER A 142 17.19 39.36 -3.34
CA SER A 142 18.27 40.08 -2.63
C SER A 142 18.99 39.18 -1.63
N PHE A 143 18.26 38.30 -0.91
CA PHE A 143 18.87 37.31 -0.03
C PHE A 143 19.70 36.27 -0.80
N LEU A 144 19.21 35.77 -1.93
CA LEU A 144 19.94 34.85 -2.80
C LEU A 144 21.18 35.50 -3.42
N LYS A 145 21.07 36.77 -3.84
CA LYS A 145 22.24 37.55 -4.32
C LYS A 145 23.29 37.72 -3.23
N LEU A 146 22.89 38.08 -2.02
CA LEU A 146 23.83 38.19 -0.90
C LEU A 146 24.56 36.86 -0.65
N GLY A 147 23.83 35.74 -0.68
CA GLY A 147 24.40 34.40 -0.54
C GLY A 147 25.33 34.03 -1.69
N SER A 148 24.96 34.34 -2.94
CA SER A 148 25.79 34.06 -4.12
C SER A 148 27.02 34.97 -4.16
N GLU A 149 26.92 36.22 -3.75
CA GLU A 149 28.07 37.13 -3.65
C GLU A 149 29.06 36.67 -2.56
N PHE A 150 28.57 36.22 -1.43
CA PHE A 150 29.41 35.65 -0.38
C PHE A 150 30.17 34.40 -0.89
N LEU A 151 29.50 33.49 -1.58
CA LEU A 151 30.12 32.31 -2.17
C LEU A 151 31.08 32.67 -3.29
N TYR A 152 30.73 33.64 -4.16
CA TYR A 152 31.59 34.10 -5.22
C TYR A 152 32.91 34.70 -4.70
N GLN A 153 32.82 35.61 -3.70
CA GLN A 153 33.97 36.19 -3.04
C GLN A 153 34.88 35.16 -2.35
N ALA A 154 34.31 34.06 -1.87
CA ALA A 154 35.06 33.00 -1.20
C ALA A 154 35.83 32.09 -2.17
N PHE A 155 35.35 31.92 -3.40
CA PHE A 155 35.89 30.92 -4.34
C PHE A 155 36.46 31.48 -5.65
N PHE A 156 36.16 32.76 -5.99
CA PHE A 156 36.55 33.35 -7.27
C PHE A 156 37.36 34.62 -7.07
N PRO A 157 38.23 34.99 -8.05
CA PRO A 157 38.99 36.24 -8.00
C PRO A 157 38.06 37.47 -8.05
N PRO A 158 38.55 38.65 -7.60
CA PRO A 158 37.76 39.88 -7.66
C PRO A 158 37.30 40.19 -9.08
N ARG A 159 36.09 40.70 -9.22
CA ARG A 159 35.54 41.08 -10.52
C ARG A 159 36.38 42.20 -11.15
N PRO A 160 36.55 42.19 -12.48
CA PRO A 160 37.25 43.29 -13.17
C PRO A 160 36.51 44.61 -12.96
N GLU A 161 37.26 45.71 -13.01
CA GLU A 161 36.68 47.05 -12.93
C GLU A 161 35.65 47.26 -14.05
N LEU A 162 34.47 47.79 -13.69
CA LEU A 162 33.44 48.08 -14.66
C LEU A 162 33.79 49.33 -15.47
N LEU A 163 33.73 49.23 -16.77
CA LEU A 163 34.03 50.34 -17.69
C LEU A 163 32.94 51.43 -17.59
N SER A 164 33.34 52.68 -17.88
CA SER A 164 32.40 53.80 -17.98
C SER A 164 31.60 53.74 -19.31
N LEU A 165 30.46 54.42 -19.36
CA LEU A 165 29.69 54.54 -20.59
C LEU A 165 30.50 55.03 -21.78
N LYS A 166 31.39 55.97 -21.54
CA LYS A 166 32.27 56.56 -22.59
C LYS A 166 33.27 55.54 -23.11
N GLU A 167 33.85 54.72 -22.27
CA GLU A 167 34.75 53.62 -22.66
C GLU A 167 34.04 52.54 -23.47
N TYR A 168 32.79 52.19 -23.10
CA TYR A 168 31.96 51.27 -23.90
C TYR A 168 31.61 51.86 -25.27
N MET A 169 31.28 53.15 -25.35
CA MET A 169 31.05 53.82 -26.64
C MET A 169 32.28 53.80 -27.51
N THR A 170 33.43 54.07 -26.97
CA THR A 170 34.70 54.05 -27.71
C THR A 170 35.03 52.64 -28.20
N PHE A 171 34.74 51.61 -27.37
CA PHE A 171 34.84 50.23 -27.78
C PHE A 171 33.92 49.88 -28.95
N ALA A 172 32.63 50.28 -28.87
CA ALA A 172 31.68 50.03 -29.94
C ALA A 172 32.05 50.74 -31.25
N ALA A 173 32.50 51.97 -31.14
CA ALA A 173 32.96 52.71 -32.33
C ALA A 173 34.18 52.05 -32.99
N GLY A 174 35.13 51.54 -32.20
CA GLY A 174 36.32 50.84 -32.71
C GLY A 174 36.01 49.43 -33.27
N ALA A 175 34.93 48.80 -32.85
CA ALA A 175 34.49 47.49 -33.33
C ALA A 175 33.60 47.55 -34.57
N SER A 176 33.29 48.75 -35.10
CA SER A 176 32.39 48.99 -36.24
C SER A 176 33.16 48.93 -37.56
N GLU A 177 33.89 47.85 -37.86
CA GLU A 177 34.53 47.65 -39.16
C GLU A 177 33.60 46.88 -40.13
N GLY A 178 33.28 47.49 -41.32
CA GLY A 178 32.65 46.78 -42.43
C GLY A 178 31.20 47.12 -42.76
N GLY A 179 30.71 48.28 -42.37
CA GLY A 179 29.44 48.87 -42.81
C GLY A 179 28.17 48.31 -42.14
N GLY A 180 27.17 49.20 -41.91
CA GLY A 180 25.88 48.84 -41.33
C GLY A 180 25.81 48.90 -39.82
N VAL A 181 24.60 48.67 -39.31
CA VAL A 181 24.34 48.69 -37.85
C VAL A 181 24.72 47.37 -37.22
N ARG A 182 25.46 47.39 -36.13
CA ARG A 182 25.89 46.20 -35.40
C ARG A 182 25.49 46.28 -33.92
N HIS A 183 24.97 45.18 -33.40
CA HIS A 183 24.77 44.98 -31.99
C HIS A 183 25.99 44.30 -31.37
N HIS A 184 26.55 44.88 -30.31
CA HIS A 184 27.75 44.38 -29.62
C HIS A 184 27.40 43.52 -28.39
N GLY A 185 26.14 43.45 -28.00
CA GLY A 185 25.65 42.69 -26.83
C GLY A 185 25.26 43.57 -25.64
N ASP A 186 24.90 42.89 -24.58
CA ASP A 186 24.59 43.51 -23.30
C ASP A 186 25.80 43.50 -22.37
N PHE A 187 26.07 44.63 -21.72
CA PHE A 187 27.22 44.80 -20.83
C PHE A 187 26.77 45.36 -19.48
N LEU A 188 27.60 45.17 -18.47
CA LEU A 188 27.40 45.78 -17.17
C LEU A 188 28.40 46.95 -17.02
N SER A 189 27.88 48.17 -17.05
CA SER A 189 28.65 49.39 -16.83
C SER A 189 28.64 49.81 -15.36
N ASN A 190 29.46 50.84 -15.03
CA ASN A 190 29.44 51.46 -13.69
C ASN A 190 28.10 52.16 -13.34
N GLN A 191 27.25 52.42 -14.35
CA GLN A 191 25.91 53.02 -14.18
C GLN A 191 24.80 51.99 -14.27
N GLY A 192 25.09 50.70 -14.48
CA GLY A 192 24.14 49.62 -14.60
C GLY A 192 24.21 48.84 -15.91
N PRO A 193 23.24 47.93 -16.13
CA PRO A 193 23.19 47.11 -17.34
C PRO A 193 22.81 47.97 -18.55
N ILE A 194 23.53 47.77 -19.67
CA ILE A 194 23.41 48.52 -20.93
C ILE A 194 23.41 47.57 -22.11
N ALA A 195 22.67 47.93 -23.17
CA ALA A 195 22.77 47.37 -24.50
C ALA A 195 23.53 48.33 -25.40
N LEU A 196 24.41 47.83 -26.25
CA LEU A 196 25.36 48.60 -27.03
C LEU A 196 25.23 48.27 -28.51
N ALA A 197 25.08 49.31 -29.33
CA ALA A 197 25.07 49.21 -30.78
C ALA A 197 25.94 50.30 -31.41
N SER A 198 26.48 50.03 -32.61
CA SER A 198 27.18 51.04 -33.40
C SER A 198 26.74 50.98 -34.88
N SER A 199 26.93 52.11 -35.58
CA SER A 199 26.68 52.23 -36.99
C SER A 199 27.68 53.18 -37.61
N GLU A 200 28.18 52.83 -38.79
CA GLU A 200 29.02 53.72 -39.58
C GLU A 200 28.18 54.75 -40.32
N ILE A 201 28.59 55.98 -40.34
CA ILE A 201 28.00 57.04 -41.14
C ILE A 201 28.81 57.19 -42.40
N VAL A 202 28.21 56.95 -43.57
CA VAL A 202 28.88 56.99 -44.87
C VAL A 202 28.40 58.20 -45.66
N HIS A 203 29.35 58.95 -46.22
CA HIS A 203 29.09 60.05 -47.16
C HIS A 203 30.05 59.91 -48.36
N ASP A 204 29.50 59.96 -49.58
CA ASP A 204 30.22 59.77 -50.84
C ASP A 204 31.15 58.52 -50.88
N GLY A 205 30.67 57.39 -50.25
CA GLY A 205 31.40 56.12 -50.23
C GLY A 205 32.58 56.08 -49.26
N SER A 206 32.76 57.11 -48.43
CA SER A 206 33.79 57.15 -47.35
C SER A 206 33.12 57.22 -45.98
N VAL A 207 33.72 56.53 -44.98
CA VAL A 207 33.22 56.59 -43.58
C VAL A 207 33.64 57.94 -43.01
N VAL A 208 32.68 58.77 -42.70
CA VAL A 208 32.87 60.12 -42.13
C VAL A 208 32.75 60.13 -40.61
N GLY A 209 32.18 59.12 -40.03
CA GLY A 209 32.05 58.96 -38.55
C GLY A 209 31.39 57.68 -38.15
N VAL A 210 31.45 57.40 -36.86
CA VAL A 210 30.83 56.22 -36.24
C VAL A 210 29.88 56.66 -35.13
N LEU A 211 28.64 56.22 -35.25
CA LEU A 211 27.60 56.42 -34.25
C LEU A 211 27.61 55.24 -33.25
N ALA A 212 27.77 55.53 -31.97
CA ALA A 212 27.65 54.55 -30.92
C ALA A 212 26.40 54.87 -30.08
N ILE A 213 25.56 53.87 -29.85
CA ILE A 213 24.30 54.02 -29.15
C ILE A 213 24.29 53.07 -27.95
N ILE A 214 23.99 53.63 -26.79
CA ILE A 214 23.79 52.88 -25.55
C ILE A 214 22.36 53.03 -25.11
N GLU A 215 21.69 51.93 -24.82
CA GLU A 215 20.40 51.89 -24.13
C GLU A 215 20.59 51.33 -22.73
N SER A 216 20.06 52.00 -21.70
CA SER A 216 20.00 51.45 -20.35
C SER A 216 18.93 50.36 -20.30
N THR A 217 19.33 49.15 -19.97
CA THR A 217 18.42 48.02 -19.82
C THR A 217 17.99 47.78 -18.36
N ALA A 218 18.30 48.75 -17.47
CA ALA A 218 18.02 48.64 -16.03
C ALA A 218 16.55 48.38 -15.72
N ASP A 219 15.62 49.03 -16.44
CA ASP A 219 14.17 48.84 -16.26
C ASP A 219 13.74 47.43 -16.68
N VAL A 220 14.30 46.88 -17.76
CA VAL A 220 14.02 45.52 -18.23
C VAL A 220 14.51 44.48 -17.21
N VAL A 221 15.76 44.64 -16.76
CA VAL A 221 16.35 43.77 -15.75
C VAL A 221 15.55 43.80 -14.43
N GLN A 222 15.12 45.02 -14.02
CA GLN A 222 14.33 45.16 -12.81
C GLN A 222 12.91 44.52 -12.93
N HIS A 223 12.29 44.65 -14.09
CA HIS A 223 11.00 44.01 -14.35
C HIS A 223 11.11 42.48 -14.33
N ARG A 224 12.12 41.94 -14.98
CA ARG A 224 12.42 40.48 -14.95
C ARG A 224 12.72 39.99 -13.52
N ALA A 225 13.53 40.75 -12.78
CA ALA A 225 13.81 40.42 -11.36
C ALA A 225 12.52 40.36 -10.52
N TYR A 226 11.55 41.26 -10.78
CA TYR A 226 10.28 41.24 -10.11
C TYR A 226 9.40 40.04 -10.48
N GLU A 227 9.36 39.65 -11.76
CA GLU A 227 8.64 38.43 -12.16
C GLU A 227 9.25 37.16 -11.55
N LEU A 228 10.59 37.08 -11.54
CA LEU A 228 11.29 35.99 -10.85
C LEU A 228 10.97 35.94 -9.34
N GLU A 229 10.93 37.10 -8.70
CA GLU A 229 10.59 37.21 -7.27
C GLU A 229 9.19 36.61 -6.99
N LYS A 230 8.19 36.89 -7.84
CA LYS A 230 6.87 36.28 -7.71
C LYS A 230 6.92 34.76 -7.82
N LEU A 231 7.65 34.22 -8.78
CA LEU A 231 7.83 32.77 -8.93
C LEU A 231 8.50 32.18 -7.70
N LEU A 232 9.57 32.79 -7.21
CA LEU A 232 10.27 32.34 -6.01
C LEU A 232 9.38 32.39 -4.76
N GLN A 233 8.49 33.40 -4.63
CA GLN A 233 7.51 33.46 -3.55
C GLN A 233 6.55 32.27 -3.57
N ILE A 234 6.09 31.85 -4.76
CA ILE A 234 5.24 30.65 -4.91
C ILE A 234 5.99 29.41 -4.40
N PHE A 235 7.28 29.25 -4.73
CA PHE A 235 8.08 28.12 -4.25
C PHE A 235 8.24 28.14 -2.72
N VAL A 236 8.52 29.31 -2.14
CA VAL A 236 8.66 29.44 -0.67
C VAL A 236 7.37 29.05 0.04
N ILE A 237 6.20 29.33 -0.54
CA ILE A 237 4.90 28.93 0.00
C ILE A 237 4.66 27.42 -0.23
N SER A 238 5.10 26.87 -1.36
CA SER A 238 4.89 25.45 -1.69
C SER A 238 5.71 24.49 -0.82
N ILE A 239 6.87 24.89 -0.32
CA ILE A 239 7.74 24.06 0.54
C ILE A 239 6.99 23.54 1.78
N PRO A 240 6.42 24.39 2.65
CA PRO A 240 5.71 23.91 3.84
C PRO A 240 4.47 23.09 3.50
N VAL A 241 3.79 23.38 2.38
CA VAL A 241 2.64 22.59 1.93
C VAL A 241 3.07 21.18 1.52
N VAL A 242 4.16 21.05 0.73
CA VAL A 242 4.71 19.75 0.33
C VAL A 242 5.21 18.97 1.53
N LEU A 243 5.88 19.63 2.48
CA LEU A 243 6.32 19.00 3.72
C LEU A 243 5.14 18.50 4.56
N ALA A 244 4.11 19.33 4.76
CA ALA A 244 2.92 18.96 5.52
C ALA A 244 2.20 17.76 4.85
N LEU A 245 2.04 17.79 3.53
CA LEU A 245 1.42 16.68 2.78
C LEU A 245 2.27 15.40 2.87
N SER A 246 3.59 15.51 2.79
CA SER A 246 4.49 14.35 2.93
C SER A 246 4.42 13.72 4.32
N VAL A 247 4.37 14.54 5.37
CA VAL A 247 4.20 14.06 6.76
C VAL A 247 2.81 13.45 6.95
N TYR A 248 1.77 14.05 6.39
CA TYR A 248 0.41 13.51 6.42
C TYR A 248 0.33 12.15 5.74
N LEU A 249 0.85 12.00 4.52
CA LEU A 249 0.91 10.72 3.80
C LEU A 249 1.75 9.68 4.55
N ALA A 250 2.88 10.07 5.13
CA ALA A 250 3.70 9.18 5.93
C ALA A 250 2.95 8.65 7.15
N SER A 251 2.21 9.49 7.87
CA SER A 251 1.46 9.10 9.06
C SER A 251 0.21 8.29 8.75
N THR A 252 -0.47 8.57 7.63
CA THR A 252 -1.73 7.91 7.28
C THR A 252 -1.55 6.60 6.52
N ILE A 253 -0.48 6.44 5.76
CA ILE A 253 -0.25 5.26 4.91
C ILE A 253 0.99 4.48 5.35
N SER A 254 2.14 5.16 5.41
CA SER A 254 3.43 4.48 5.59
C SER A 254 3.58 3.86 6.98
N THR A 255 3.21 4.58 8.04
CA THR A 255 3.33 4.10 9.42
C THR A 255 2.43 2.90 9.71
N PRO A 256 1.12 2.90 9.38
CA PRO A 256 0.26 1.73 9.60
C PRO A 256 0.73 0.48 8.83
N ILE A 257 1.19 0.64 7.59
CA ILE A 257 1.71 -0.50 6.81
C ILE A 257 3.00 -1.04 7.44
N SER A 258 3.91 -0.17 7.87
CA SER A 258 5.15 -0.63 8.51
C SER A 258 4.90 -1.32 9.85
N THR A 259 3.92 -0.85 10.64
CA THR A 259 3.56 -1.53 11.91
C THR A 259 2.92 -2.91 11.68
N LEU A 260 2.09 -3.06 10.63
CA LEU A 260 1.56 -4.36 10.23
C LEU A 260 2.68 -5.30 9.75
N ALA A 261 3.60 -4.81 8.91
CA ALA A 261 4.73 -5.59 8.42
C ALA A 261 5.67 -6.02 9.56
N GLU A 262 6.02 -5.12 10.47
CA GLU A 262 6.86 -5.38 11.63
C GLU A 262 6.23 -6.41 12.59
N ALA A 263 4.91 -6.34 12.80
CA ALA A 263 4.17 -7.34 13.58
C ALA A 263 4.26 -8.74 12.97
N MET A 264 4.36 -8.84 11.63
CA MET A 264 4.54 -10.11 10.92
C MET A 264 5.99 -10.60 10.92
N GLU A 265 6.98 -9.69 10.82
CA GLU A 265 8.40 -10.03 10.74
C GLU A 265 9.01 -10.39 12.10
N THR A 266 8.56 -9.76 13.20
CA THR A 266 9.19 -9.89 14.51
C THR A 266 9.27 -11.34 15.01
N ARG A 267 8.48 -12.26 14.46
CA ARG A 267 8.49 -13.68 14.80
C ARG A 267 9.30 -14.57 13.84
N GLY A 268 9.63 -14.12 12.65
CA GLY A 268 10.53 -14.86 11.74
C GLY A 268 11.97 -14.96 12.25
N ASN A 269 12.35 -14.08 13.18
CA ASN A 269 13.71 -13.97 13.71
C ASN A 269 13.88 -14.48 15.16
N LEU A 270 12.80 -14.98 15.81
CA LEU A 270 12.88 -15.52 17.18
C LEU A 270 13.21 -17.03 17.20
N GLU A 271 14.19 -17.48 16.42
CA GLU A 271 14.80 -18.82 16.53
C GLU A 271 15.67 -19.00 17.78
N GLY A 272 15.65 -18.08 18.74
CA GLY A 272 16.44 -18.09 19.97
C GLY A 272 15.57 -18.17 21.23
N GLY A 273 15.17 -19.38 21.61
CA GLY A 273 14.74 -19.88 22.92
C GLY A 273 14.26 -18.85 23.98
N ASN A 274 13.00 -18.59 24.09
CA ASN A 274 12.12 -18.30 25.24
C ASN A 274 10.78 -17.65 24.84
N GLY A 275 10.43 -17.57 23.57
CA GLY A 275 9.23 -16.85 23.08
C GLY A 275 8.10 -17.74 22.56
N LEU A 276 8.09 -19.06 22.83
CA LEU A 276 7.11 -20.01 22.29
C LEU A 276 5.65 -19.77 22.73
N ASN A 277 5.43 -18.98 23.78
CA ASN A 277 4.09 -18.77 24.34
C ASN A 277 3.45 -17.40 24.03
N SER A 278 4.07 -16.53 23.25
CA SER A 278 3.46 -15.25 22.88
C SER A 278 2.73 -15.39 21.54
N ARG A 279 1.39 -15.31 21.56
CA ARG A 279 0.58 -15.24 20.33
C ARG A 279 0.94 -13.97 19.54
N MET A 280 0.93 -14.06 18.21
CA MET A 280 1.13 -12.91 17.33
C MET A 280 -0.02 -11.93 17.51
N GLU A 281 0.27 -10.70 17.98
CA GLU A 281 -0.72 -9.64 18.10
C GLU A 281 -0.62 -8.73 16.87
N ILE A 282 -1.59 -8.83 15.97
CA ILE A 282 -1.73 -7.90 14.85
C ILE A 282 -2.38 -6.61 15.37
N PRO A 283 -1.79 -5.42 15.10
CA PRO A 283 -2.37 -4.13 15.49
C PRO A 283 -3.81 -3.98 15.00
N ASP A 284 -4.69 -3.54 15.89
CA ASP A 284 -6.10 -3.34 15.54
C ASP A 284 -6.31 -2.01 14.83
N LEU A 285 -6.36 -2.07 13.51
CA LEU A 285 -6.68 -0.95 12.63
C LEU A 285 -8.08 -1.07 12.02
N SER A 286 -8.93 -1.96 12.51
CA SER A 286 -10.28 -2.22 11.97
C SER A 286 -11.22 -1.00 12.05
N GLY A 287 -10.94 -0.04 12.95
CA GLY A 287 -11.67 1.23 13.02
C GLY A 287 -11.44 2.17 11.84
N ARG A 288 -10.54 1.87 10.90
CA ARG A 288 -10.31 2.65 9.68
C ARG A 288 -11.28 2.23 8.58
N PRO A 289 -11.90 3.20 7.87
CA PRO A 289 -12.83 2.88 6.78
C PRO A 289 -12.15 2.55 5.45
N ASP A 290 -10.80 2.53 5.39
CA ASP A 290 -10.01 2.34 4.19
C ASP A 290 -9.53 0.89 3.99
N GLU A 291 -8.76 0.66 2.91
CA GLU A 291 -8.20 -0.65 2.55
C GLU A 291 -7.24 -1.18 3.62
N ILE A 292 -6.56 -0.30 4.36
CA ILE A 292 -5.63 -0.68 5.44
C ILE A 292 -6.43 -1.28 6.61
N GLY A 293 -7.57 -0.70 6.96
CA GLY A 293 -8.47 -1.25 7.97
C GLY A 293 -9.01 -2.63 7.58
N ARG A 294 -9.42 -2.80 6.32
CA ARG A 294 -9.86 -4.10 5.79
C ARG A 294 -8.74 -5.14 5.81
N LEU A 295 -7.52 -4.75 5.43
CA LEU A 295 -6.34 -5.62 5.46
C LEU A 295 -6.02 -6.08 6.89
N SER A 296 -6.01 -5.14 7.85
CA SER A 296 -5.79 -5.47 9.27
C SER A 296 -6.83 -6.47 9.78
N SER A 297 -8.12 -6.26 9.46
CA SER A 297 -9.22 -7.15 9.86
C SER A 297 -9.05 -8.55 9.26
N ALA A 298 -8.73 -8.65 7.97
CA ALA A 298 -8.50 -9.93 7.29
C ALA A 298 -7.30 -10.68 7.86
N LEU A 299 -6.18 -9.98 8.13
CA LEU A 299 -4.99 -10.56 8.76
C LEU A 299 -5.29 -11.08 10.17
N ARG A 300 -6.01 -10.32 10.97
CA ARG A 300 -6.41 -10.75 12.32
C ARG A 300 -7.29 -11.99 12.29
N ALA A 301 -8.28 -12.02 11.40
CA ALA A 301 -9.13 -13.20 11.21
C ALA A 301 -8.31 -14.43 10.80
N MET A 302 -7.38 -14.28 9.86
CA MET A 302 -6.49 -15.36 9.42
C MET A 302 -5.57 -15.87 10.55
N VAL A 303 -4.97 -14.96 11.32
CA VAL A 303 -4.12 -15.32 12.46
C VAL A 303 -4.93 -16.02 13.55
N THR A 304 -6.14 -15.55 13.87
CA THR A 304 -7.05 -16.20 14.82
C THR A 304 -7.37 -17.62 14.36
N ALA A 305 -7.82 -17.78 13.11
CA ALA A 305 -8.13 -19.11 12.56
C ALA A 305 -6.92 -20.07 12.58
N LEU A 306 -5.72 -19.53 12.34
CA LEU A 306 -4.48 -20.33 12.43
C LEU A 306 -4.22 -20.82 13.86
N TYR A 307 -4.36 -19.95 14.87
CA TYR A 307 -4.17 -20.34 16.27
C TYR A 307 -5.25 -21.32 16.75
N ASP A 308 -6.51 -21.10 16.35
CA ASP A 308 -7.60 -22.03 16.67
C ASP A 308 -7.30 -23.42 16.09
N ARG A 309 -6.70 -23.48 14.88
CA ARG A 309 -6.29 -24.74 14.26
C ARG A 309 -5.10 -25.37 14.98
N ILE A 310 -4.11 -24.59 15.41
CA ILE A 310 -2.97 -25.09 16.22
C ILE A 310 -3.47 -25.66 17.54
N ASP A 311 -4.29 -24.90 18.27
CA ASP A 311 -4.85 -25.32 19.56
C ASP A 311 -5.71 -26.60 19.43
N ALA A 312 -6.47 -26.72 18.32
CA ALA A 312 -7.25 -27.92 18.02
C ALA A 312 -6.35 -29.13 17.74
N ASN A 313 -5.23 -28.92 17.02
CA ASN A 313 -4.28 -29.97 16.71
C ASN A 313 -3.48 -30.44 17.96
N GLU A 314 -3.08 -29.50 18.83
CA GLU A 314 -2.42 -29.83 20.11
C GLU A 314 -3.34 -30.63 21.04
N ARG A 315 -4.62 -30.24 21.14
CA ARG A 315 -5.63 -31.00 21.89
C ARG A 315 -5.79 -32.41 21.31
N PHE A 316 -5.94 -32.51 19.99
CA PHE A 316 -6.03 -33.81 19.32
C PHE A 316 -4.83 -34.73 19.60
N ALA A 317 -3.60 -34.20 19.50
CA ALA A 317 -2.40 -34.97 19.77
C ALA A 317 -2.34 -35.45 21.24
N THR A 318 -2.78 -34.61 22.17
CA THR A 318 -2.86 -34.94 23.60
C THR A 318 -3.90 -36.05 23.86
N ASP A 319 -5.10 -35.92 23.28
CA ASP A 319 -6.17 -36.89 23.41
C ASP A 319 -5.78 -38.25 22.83
N VAL A 320 -5.19 -38.25 21.63
CA VAL A 320 -4.63 -39.48 21.00
C VAL A 320 -3.59 -40.15 21.91
N ALA A 321 -2.67 -39.37 22.48
CA ALA A 321 -1.65 -39.92 23.37
C ALA A 321 -2.27 -40.59 24.62
N HIS A 322 -3.31 -39.97 25.20
CA HIS A 322 -4.06 -40.54 26.32
C HIS A 322 -4.79 -41.82 25.96
N GLU A 323 -5.49 -41.84 24.80
CA GLU A 323 -6.26 -43.00 24.36
C GLU A 323 -5.40 -44.19 23.91
N ILE A 324 -4.17 -43.95 23.43
CA ILE A 324 -3.19 -45.00 23.16
C ILE A 324 -2.58 -45.54 24.47
N LYS A 325 -2.28 -44.65 25.44
CA LYS A 325 -1.65 -45.02 26.69
C LYS A 325 -2.54 -45.96 27.54
N ASN A 326 -3.87 -45.79 27.51
CA ASN A 326 -4.80 -46.57 28.30
C ASN A 326 -4.77 -48.07 27.95
N PRO A 327 -4.99 -48.54 26.69
CA PRO A 327 -4.89 -49.93 26.33
C PRO A 327 -3.48 -50.49 26.47
N LEU A 328 -2.43 -49.70 26.24
CA LEU A 328 -1.05 -50.14 26.47
C LEU A 328 -0.77 -50.43 27.93
N ALA A 329 -1.31 -49.63 28.85
CA ALA A 329 -1.21 -49.90 30.28
C ALA A 329 -1.95 -51.18 30.72
N SER A 330 -3.16 -51.40 30.18
CA SER A 330 -3.96 -52.59 30.35
C SER A 330 -3.21 -53.84 29.84
N LEU A 331 -2.73 -53.79 28.60
CA LEU A 331 -1.94 -54.86 27.99
C LEU A 331 -0.70 -55.20 28.83
N ARG A 332 0.04 -54.20 29.29
CA ARG A 332 1.22 -54.42 30.16
C ARG A 332 0.83 -55.10 31.48
N SER A 333 -0.30 -54.70 32.08
CA SER A 333 -0.81 -55.33 33.31
C SER A 333 -1.23 -56.79 33.08
N ALA A 334 -1.99 -57.04 31.97
CA ALA A 334 -2.46 -58.39 31.61
C ALA A 334 -1.26 -59.34 31.33
N VAL A 335 -0.26 -58.87 30.58
CA VAL A 335 0.98 -59.64 30.33
C VAL A 335 1.75 -59.91 31.64
N GLY A 336 1.87 -58.92 32.54
CA GLY A 336 2.47 -59.11 33.84
C GLY A 336 1.72 -60.15 34.74
N ALA A 337 0.37 -60.06 34.71
CA ALA A 337 -0.48 -61.01 35.43
C ALA A 337 -0.40 -62.43 34.86
N MET A 338 -0.22 -62.56 33.53
CA MET A 338 -0.09 -63.86 32.87
C MET A 338 1.12 -64.66 33.32
N ALA A 339 2.23 -63.97 33.75
CA ALA A 339 3.42 -64.62 34.26
C ALA A 339 3.19 -65.38 35.56
N ILE A 340 2.19 -65.00 36.38
CA ILE A 340 1.87 -65.59 37.69
C ILE A 340 0.52 -66.29 37.72
N ALA A 341 -0.27 -66.27 36.59
CA ALA A 341 -1.58 -66.87 36.48
C ALA A 341 -1.52 -68.41 36.46
N LYS A 342 -2.44 -69.03 37.16
CA LYS A 342 -2.56 -70.49 37.14
C LYS A 342 -3.17 -70.96 35.79
N PRO A 343 -2.76 -72.15 35.28
CA PRO A 343 -3.38 -72.73 34.09
C PRO A 343 -4.91 -72.92 34.30
N GLY A 344 -5.70 -72.50 33.34
CA GLY A 344 -7.16 -72.61 33.37
C GLY A 344 -7.86 -71.32 32.89
N SER A 345 -9.08 -71.06 33.44
CA SER A 345 -9.95 -69.93 33.05
C SER A 345 -9.28 -68.57 33.22
N GLN A 346 -8.50 -68.39 34.25
CA GLN A 346 -7.81 -67.10 34.52
C GLN A 346 -6.81 -66.72 33.43
N ARG A 347 -6.10 -67.68 32.81
CA ARG A 347 -5.19 -67.43 31.72
C ARG A 347 -5.94 -67.12 30.42
N GLN A 348 -7.09 -67.75 30.24
CA GLN A 348 -7.98 -67.45 29.10
C GLN A 348 -8.56 -66.04 29.18
N GLU A 349 -9.05 -65.64 30.34
CA GLU A 349 -9.55 -64.27 30.60
C GLU A 349 -8.49 -63.21 30.30
N LEU A 350 -7.21 -63.45 30.70
CA LEU A 350 -6.10 -62.52 30.42
C LEU A 350 -5.78 -62.46 28.91
N LEU A 351 -5.87 -63.58 28.18
CA LEU A 351 -5.71 -63.62 26.74
C LEU A 351 -6.83 -62.87 26.01
N ASP A 352 -8.05 -63.01 26.50
CA ASP A 352 -9.22 -62.29 25.97
C ASP A 352 -9.07 -60.77 26.15
N VAL A 353 -8.54 -60.33 27.32
CA VAL A 353 -8.24 -58.91 27.55
C VAL A 353 -7.13 -58.40 26.58
N ILE A 354 -6.10 -59.20 26.38
CA ILE A 354 -5.00 -58.85 25.45
C ILE A 354 -5.54 -58.73 24.01
N ASP A 355 -6.28 -59.72 23.54
CA ASP A 355 -6.86 -59.72 22.19
C ASP A 355 -7.80 -58.51 21.99
N HIS A 356 -8.61 -58.25 22.98
CA HIS A 356 -9.53 -57.11 23.00
C HIS A 356 -8.78 -55.76 22.90
N ASP A 357 -7.74 -55.55 23.70
CA ASP A 357 -6.96 -54.31 23.71
C ASP A 357 -6.15 -54.13 22.42
N VAL A 358 -5.64 -55.22 21.83
CA VAL A 358 -4.95 -55.17 20.52
C VAL A 358 -5.93 -54.76 19.43
N ARG A 359 -7.13 -55.37 19.39
CA ARG A 359 -8.15 -54.98 18.39
C ARG A 359 -8.64 -53.54 18.59
N ARG A 360 -8.66 -53.03 19.82
CA ARG A 360 -8.97 -51.65 20.12
C ARG A 360 -7.91 -50.71 19.58
N LEU A 361 -6.61 -51.02 19.77
CA LEU A 361 -5.52 -50.23 19.26
C LEU A 361 -5.48 -50.17 17.72
N ASP A 362 -5.75 -51.32 17.06
CA ASP A 362 -5.78 -51.38 15.59
C ASP A 362 -6.87 -50.45 15.02
N ARG A 363 -8.08 -50.48 15.67
CA ARG A 363 -9.16 -49.56 15.29
C ARG A 363 -8.86 -48.11 15.55
N LEU A 364 -8.27 -47.78 16.72
CA LEU A 364 -7.83 -46.42 17.03
C LEU A 364 -6.85 -45.89 16.00
N LEU A 365 -5.86 -46.68 15.60
CA LEU A 365 -4.88 -46.29 14.58
C LEU A 365 -5.53 -46.07 13.22
N SER A 366 -6.49 -46.92 12.84
CA SER A 366 -7.26 -46.79 11.61
C SER A 366 -8.10 -45.51 11.63
N ASP A 367 -8.79 -45.23 12.71
CA ASP A 367 -9.64 -44.04 12.85
C ASP A 367 -8.82 -42.75 12.90
N ILE A 368 -7.66 -42.74 13.56
CA ILE A 368 -6.71 -41.61 13.56
C ILE A 368 -6.19 -41.35 12.16
N SER A 369 -5.82 -42.42 11.43
CA SER A 369 -5.36 -42.30 10.04
C SER A 369 -6.44 -41.73 9.12
N ASN A 370 -7.68 -42.20 9.29
CA ASN A 370 -8.82 -41.71 8.53
C ASN A 370 -9.16 -40.26 8.87
N ALA A 371 -9.14 -39.87 10.16
CA ALA A 371 -9.35 -38.49 10.60
C ALA A 371 -8.27 -37.54 10.05
N SER A 372 -7.01 -37.95 10.08
CA SER A 372 -5.91 -37.16 9.53
C SER A 372 -5.98 -36.96 8.02
N ARG A 373 -6.42 -37.98 7.27
CA ARG A 373 -6.60 -37.88 5.81
C ARG A 373 -7.82 -37.06 5.43
N LEU A 374 -8.88 -37.12 6.21
CA LEU A 374 -10.14 -36.45 5.94
C LEU A 374 -9.96 -34.96 5.65
N GLU A 375 -9.18 -34.24 6.48
CA GLU A 375 -8.90 -32.80 6.24
C GLU A 375 -8.24 -32.55 4.88
N SER A 376 -7.34 -33.43 4.45
CA SER A 376 -6.67 -33.30 3.15
C SER A 376 -7.62 -33.62 1.99
N ASP A 377 -8.47 -34.62 2.17
CA ASP A 377 -9.38 -35.09 1.13
C ASP A 377 -10.53 -34.11 0.92
N LEU A 378 -11.09 -33.54 1.99
CA LEU A 378 -12.12 -32.48 1.93
C LEU A 378 -11.66 -31.22 1.18
N VAL A 379 -10.35 -30.95 1.14
CA VAL A 379 -9.80 -29.79 0.39
C VAL A 379 -9.47 -30.14 -1.04
N LYS A 380 -9.11 -31.39 -1.34
CA LYS A 380 -8.60 -31.81 -2.65
C LYS A 380 -9.66 -32.41 -3.57
N GLU A 381 -10.65 -33.07 -2.98
CA GLU A 381 -11.70 -33.72 -3.75
C GLU A 381 -12.71 -32.69 -4.25
N GLN A 382 -13.23 -32.88 -5.47
CA GLN A 382 -14.27 -32.04 -6.03
C GLN A 382 -15.66 -32.53 -5.63
N GLU A 383 -16.46 -31.64 -5.07
CA GLU A 383 -17.88 -31.88 -4.82
C GLU A 383 -18.58 -32.20 -6.14
N LYS A 384 -19.42 -33.25 -6.15
CA LYS A 384 -20.21 -33.68 -7.30
C LYS A 384 -21.69 -33.79 -6.91
N ALA A 385 -22.53 -33.61 -7.91
CA ALA A 385 -23.96 -33.90 -7.73
C ALA A 385 -24.19 -35.41 -7.71
N PHE A 386 -24.88 -35.92 -6.73
CA PHE A 386 -25.28 -37.33 -6.60
C PHE A 386 -26.71 -37.45 -6.05
N GLU A 387 -27.31 -38.60 -6.23
CA GLU A 387 -28.68 -38.88 -5.77
C GLU A 387 -28.67 -39.62 -4.43
N LEU A 388 -29.43 -39.08 -3.45
CA LEU A 388 -29.52 -39.64 -2.09
C LEU A 388 -30.18 -41.04 -2.09
N GLY A 389 -31.17 -41.25 -2.95
CA GLY A 389 -31.93 -42.52 -3.02
C GLY A 389 -31.05 -43.73 -3.30
N PRO A 390 -30.30 -43.78 -4.42
CA PRO A 390 -29.42 -44.89 -4.72
C PRO A 390 -28.37 -45.17 -3.63
N MET A 391 -27.76 -44.12 -3.07
CA MET A 391 -26.81 -44.24 -1.95
C MET A 391 -27.46 -44.89 -0.74
N SER A 392 -28.65 -44.43 -0.35
CA SER A 392 -29.38 -44.98 0.83
C SER A 392 -29.77 -46.44 0.67
N VAL A 393 -30.14 -46.86 -0.55
CA VAL A 393 -30.45 -48.25 -0.85
C VAL A 393 -29.21 -49.15 -0.68
N VAL A 394 -28.07 -48.76 -1.24
CA VAL A 394 -26.82 -49.51 -1.11
C VAL A 394 -26.39 -49.63 0.36
N LEU A 395 -26.44 -48.54 1.10
CA LEU A 395 -26.11 -48.52 2.54
C LEU A 395 -27.02 -49.39 3.36
N SER A 396 -28.33 -49.32 3.08
CA SER A 396 -29.34 -50.10 3.82
C SER A 396 -29.17 -51.61 3.57
N GLN A 397 -28.91 -52.02 2.32
CA GLN A 397 -28.68 -53.44 2.01
C GLN A 397 -27.44 -54.00 2.72
N TYR A 398 -26.34 -53.23 2.72
CA TYR A 398 -25.11 -53.62 3.42
C TYR A 398 -25.29 -53.72 4.94
N LEU A 399 -25.98 -52.75 5.56
CA LEU A 399 -26.13 -52.67 7.01
C LEU A 399 -27.28 -53.52 7.54
N ALA A 400 -28.28 -53.87 6.73
CA ALA A 400 -29.36 -54.76 7.12
C ALA A 400 -28.90 -56.15 7.56
N GLU A 401 -27.87 -56.69 6.88
CA GLU A 401 -27.29 -57.97 7.26
C GLU A 401 -26.60 -57.89 8.63
N GLN A 402 -25.87 -56.80 8.91
CA GLN A 402 -25.23 -56.59 10.20
C GLN A 402 -26.29 -56.38 11.33
N ALA A 403 -27.37 -55.66 11.06
CA ALA A 403 -28.48 -55.48 11.98
C ALA A 403 -29.17 -56.81 12.30
N ALA A 404 -29.45 -57.62 11.26
CA ALA A 404 -30.07 -58.93 11.41
C ALA A 404 -29.24 -59.91 12.24
N GLN A 405 -27.90 -59.88 12.13
CA GLN A 405 -27.00 -60.69 12.96
C GLN A 405 -27.12 -60.38 14.46
N LYS A 406 -27.49 -59.12 14.80
CA LYS A 406 -27.78 -58.69 16.17
C LYS A 406 -29.25 -58.82 16.55
N GLY A 407 -30.11 -59.27 15.65
CA GLY A 407 -31.55 -59.37 15.88
C GLY A 407 -32.25 -58.00 15.90
N VAL A 408 -31.68 -57.01 15.20
CA VAL A 408 -32.21 -55.66 15.06
C VAL A 408 -32.79 -55.50 13.65
N GLU A 409 -33.97 -54.87 13.54
CA GLU A 409 -34.59 -54.60 12.24
C GLU A 409 -34.17 -53.21 11.72
N LEU A 410 -33.72 -53.12 10.46
CA LEU A 410 -33.44 -51.84 9.81
C LEU A 410 -34.55 -51.51 8.80
N VAL A 411 -35.30 -50.45 9.08
CA VAL A 411 -36.42 -49.97 8.25
C VAL A 411 -36.00 -48.70 7.54
N THR A 412 -36.26 -48.60 6.25
CA THR A 412 -35.92 -47.42 5.42
C THR A 412 -37.20 -46.74 4.93
N ASP A 413 -37.25 -45.43 4.97
CA ASP A 413 -38.38 -44.61 4.52
C ASP A 413 -37.88 -43.35 3.80
N PHE A 414 -37.64 -43.49 2.50
CA PHE A 414 -37.20 -42.41 1.64
C PHE A 414 -38.30 -42.01 0.67
N PRO A 415 -38.46 -40.71 0.37
CA PRO A 415 -39.46 -40.25 -0.58
C PRO A 415 -39.15 -40.77 -2.00
N ASP A 416 -40.20 -41.03 -2.78
CA ASP A 416 -40.09 -41.45 -4.19
C ASP A 416 -39.49 -40.34 -5.07
N GLN A 417 -39.51 -39.10 -4.60
CA GLN A 417 -38.91 -37.95 -5.30
C GLN A 417 -37.38 -38.01 -5.22
N THR A 418 -36.72 -37.84 -6.36
CA THR A 418 -35.26 -37.77 -6.43
C THR A 418 -34.73 -36.56 -5.69
N ILE A 419 -33.92 -36.79 -4.66
CA ILE A 419 -33.21 -35.76 -3.92
C ILE A 419 -31.77 -35.76 -4.40
N THR A 420 -31.34 -34.66 -5.05
CA THR A 420 -29.96 -34.45 -5.52
C THR A 420 -29.22 -33.61 -4.50
N LEU A 421 -28.04 -34.07 -4.09
CA LEU A 421 -27.12 -33.38 -3.20
C LEU A 421 -25.82 -33.05 -3.95
N VAL A 422 -25.15 -31.97 -3.53
CA VAL A 422 -23.83 -31.63 -4.03
C VAL A 422 -22.82 -31.85 -2.89
N GLY A 423 -21.85 -32.73 -3.14
CA GLY A 423 -20.85 -33.06 -2.13
C GLY A 423 -19.96 -34.24 -2.50
N LEU A 424 -19.26 -34.76 -1.50
CA LEU A 424 -18.44 -35.97 -1.60
C LEU A 424 -19.27 -37.18 -1.14
N GLU A 425 -19.85 -37.89 -2.10
CA GLU A 425 -20.77 -39.02 -1.86
C GLU A 425 -20.19 -40.06 -0.87
N GLU A 426 -18.92 -40.49 -1.09
CA GLU A 426 -18.26 -41.49 -0.24
C GLU A 426 -18.11 -41.00 1.23
N ARG A 427 -17.82 -39.70 1.42
CA ARG A 427 -17.69 -39.13 2.76
C ARG A 427 -19.03 -38.98 3.46
N LEU A 428 -20.09 -38.58 2.75
CA LEU A 428 -21.44 -38.54 3.30
C LEU A 428 -21.96 -39.93 3.58
N ALA A 429 -21.68 -40.92 2.72
CA ALA A 429 -22.00 -42.33 3.00
C ALA A 429 -21.32 -42.82 4.29
N GLN A 430 -20.06 -42.42 4.54
CA GLN A 430 -19.36 -42.75 5.80
C GLN A 430 -20.09 -42.18 7.03
N VAL A 431 -20.68 -40.97 6.95
CA VAL A 431 -21.52 -40.42 8.04
C VAL A 431 -22.66 -41.36 8.39
N PHE A 432 -23.42 -41.79 7.39
CA PHE A 432 -24.58 -42.65 7.63
C PHE A 432 -24.17 -44.05 8.08
N VAL A 433 -23.09 -44.62 7.56
CA VAL A 433 -22.53 -45.86 8.10
C VAL A 433 -22.20 -45.71 9.59
N ASN A 434 -21.53 -44.64 9.98
CA ASN A 434 -21.21 -44.40 11.39
C ASN A 434 -22.46 -44.26 12.27
N LEU A 435 -23.48 -43.53 11.81
CA LEU A 435 -24.71 -43.34 12.56
C LEU A 435 -25.50 -44.64 12.70
N ILE A 436 -25.66 -45.42 11.61
CA ILE A 436 -26.43 -46.67 11.62
C ILE A 436 -25.68 -47.75 12.39
N THR A 437 -24.37 -47.91 12.25
CA THR A 437 -23.57 -48.86 13.04
C THR A 437 -23.60 -48.53 14.52
N ASN A 438 -23.62 -47.24 14.86
CA ASN A 438 -23.81 -46.78 16.22
C ASN A 438 -25.20 -47.21 16.77
N ALA A 439 -26.27 -46.96 16.01
CA ALA A 439 -27.63 -47.39 16.36
C ALA A 439 -27.72 -48.92 16.53
N ILE A 440 -27.15 -49.71 15.61
CA ILE A 440 -27.09 -51.18 15.72
C ILE A 440 -26.44 -51.60 17.04
N SER A 441 -25.38 -50.88 17.46
CA SER A 441 -24.63 -51.27 18.66
C SER A 441 -25.37 -50.98 19.98
N PHE A 442 -26.24 -49.97 19.99
CA PHE A 442 -27.04 -49.59 21.19
C PHE A 442 -28.41 -50.27 21.27
N CYS A 443 -28.92 -50.77 20.14
CA CYS A 443 -30.18 -51.51 20.16
C CYS A 443 -30.04 -52.86 20.84
N SER A 444 -31.07 -53.24 21.62
CA SER A 444 -31.24 -54.57 22.15
C SER A 444 -31.83 -55.50 21.10
N PHE A 445 -31.77 -56.82 21.34
CA PHE A 445 -32.41 -57.83 20.50
C PHE A 445 -33.91 -57.51 20.35
N GLY A 446 -34.43 -57.51 19.11
CA GLY A 446 -35.82 -57.12 18.80
C GLY A 446 -36.02 -55.61 18.63
N GLY A 447 -34.95 -54.81 18.72
CA GLY A 447 -35.01 -53.36 18.47
C GLY A 447 -35.18 -53.02 17.00
N THR A 448 -35.56 -51.79 16.71
CA THR A 448 -35.77 -51.27 15.35
C THR A 448 -34.95 -50.01 15.14
N ILE A 449 -34.31 -49.91 13.95
CA ILE A 449 -33.63 -48.71 13.47
C ILE A 449 -34.40 -48.20 12.27
N ARG A 450 -34.72 -46.90 12.27
CA ARG A 450 -35.41 -46.26 11.15
C ARG A 450 -34.44 -45.27 10.49
N PHE A 451 -34.16 -45.46 9.19
CA PHE A 451 -33.36 -44.58 8.38
C PHE A 451 -34.22 -43.91 7.31
N TRP A 452 -34.42 -42.60 7.42
CA TRP A 452 -35.35 -41.90 6.57
C TRP A 452 -34.87 -40.48 6.22
N ALA A 453 -35.44 -39.87 5.16
CA ALA A 453 -35.14 -38.52 4.76
C ALA A 453 -36.43 -37.73 4.44
N ARG A 454 -36.35 -36.41 4.68
CA ARG A 454 -37.39 -35.47 4.32
C ARG A 454 -36.75 -34.19 3.75
N GLN A 455 -37.26 -33.74 2.61
CA GLN A 455 -36.90 -32.45 2.05
C GLN A 455 -37.70 -31.33 2.73
N CYS A 456 -37.00 -30.26 3.15
CA CYS A 456 -37.56 -29.07 3.76
C CYS A 456 -36.96 -27.86 3.05
N GLU A 457 -37.79 -27.12 2.28
CA GLU A 457 -37.40 -25.92 1.52
C GLU A 457 -36.03 -26.03 0.81
N ASP A 458 -34.96 -25.48 1.42
CA ASP A 458 -33.59 -25.42 0.89
C ASP A 458 -32.64 -26.50 1.47
N ARG A 459 -33.19 -27.45 2.27
CA ARG A 459 -32.40 -28.48 2.95
C ARG A 459 -33.06 -29.83 2.89
N VAL A 460 -32.26 -30.88 2.98
CA VAL A 460 -32.76 -32.22 3.28
C VAL A 460 -32.37 -32.62 4.70
N LEU A 461 -33.31 -33.13 5.45
CA LEU A 461 -33.07 -33.77 6.75
C LEU A 461 -32.98 -35.27 6.54
N ILE A 462 -31.85 -35.85 6.91
CA ILE A 462 -31.59 -37.29 6.85
C ILE A 462 -31.46 -37.75 8.29
N VAL A 463 -32.25 -38.75 8.68
CA VAL A 463 -32.47 -39.09 10.07
C VAL A 463 -32.24 -40.57 10.31
N VAL A 464 -31.49 -40.88 11.37
CA VAL A 464 -31.34 -42.24 11.89
C VAL A 464 -31.95 -42.27 13.31
N GLU A 465 -33.02 -43.06 13.49
CA GLU A 465 -33.69 -43.29 14.78
C GLU A 465 -33.42 -44.70 15.25
N ASP A 466 -33.21 -44.88 16.53
CA ASP A 466 -33.07 -46.20 17.18
C ASP A 466 -34.02 -46.34 18.37
N THR A 467 -34.30 -47.57 18.76
CA THR A 467 -35.09 -47.92 19.92
C THR A 467 -34.22 -48.35 21.12
N GLY A 468 -33.02 -47.81 21.17
CA GLY A 468 -32.07 -48.03 22.25
C GLY A 468 -32.42 -47.27 23.55
N PRO A 469 -31.50 -47.20 24.51
CA PRO A 469 -31.74 -46.55 25.80
C PRO A 469 -31.82 -45.01 25.70
N GLY A 470 -31.47 -44.43 24.53
CA GLY A 470 -31.33 -43.00 24.36
C GLY A 470 -30.02 -42.48 24.94
N LEU A 471 -29.92 -41.16 25.11
CA LEU A 471 -28.73 -40.42 25.52
C LEU A 471 -29.00 -39.68 26.84
N SER A 472 -28.01 -39.59 27.73
CA SER A 472 -28.11 -38.70 28.89
C SER A 472 -28.09 -37.23 28.44
N ASP A 473 -28.70 -36.34 29.24
CA ASP A 473 -28.73 -34.90 28.91
C ASP A 473 -27.28 -34.31 28.81
N ASP A 474 -26.35 -34.84 29.60
CA ASP A 474 -24.93 -34.47 29.53
C ASP A 474 -24.24 -34.99 28.26
N SER A 475 -24.65 -36.19 27.81
CA SER A 475 -24.11 -36.81 26.58
C SER A 475 -24.56 -36.09 25.33
N LEU A 476 -25.80 -35.57 25.29
CA LEU A 476 -26.32 -34.82 24.13
C LEU A 476 -25.45 -33.63 23.73
N LEU A 477 -24.77 -33.00 24.69
CA LEU A 477 -23.88 -31.86 24.45
C LEU A 477 -22.48 -32.26 23.97
N LYS A 478 -22.03 -33.47 24.32
CA LYS A 478 -20.63 -33.94 24.17
C LYS A 478 -20.45 -35.08 23.18
N ILE A 479 -21.57 -35.66 22.70
CA ILE A 479 -21.55 -36.90 21.90
C ILE A 479 -20.77 -36.74 20.58
N PHE A 480 -20.60 -35.51 20.09
CA PHE A 480 -19.81 -35.19 18.91
C PHE A 480 -18.38 -34.77 19.26
N ASP A 481 -17.99 -34.73 20.54
CA ASP A 481 -16.60 -34.47 20.94
C ASP A 481 -15.74 -35.69 20.64
N ARG A 482 -14.48 -35.47 20.31
CA ARG A 482 -13.52 -36.53 19.97
C ARG A 482 -13.29 -37.41 21.22
N PHE A 483 -13.24 -38.74 21.03
CA PHE A 483 -13.02 -39.76 22.06
C PHE A 483 -14.07 -39.82 23.16
N TYR A 484 -15.17 -39.08 23.00
CA TYR A 484 -16.29 -39.17 23.94
C TYR A 484 -17.06 -40.49 23.76
N SER A 485 -17.32 -41.20 24.86
CA SER A 485 -18.16 -42.43 24.89
C SER A 485 -18.89 -42.50 26.23
N ASP A 486 -20.19 -42.72 26.17
CA ASP A 486 -21.09 -42.92 27.35
C ASP A 486 -21.48 -44.40 27.49
N ARG A 487 -20.55 -45.33 27.23
CA ARG A 487 -20.79 -46.77 27.30
C ARG A 487 -20.38 -47.35 28.66
N PRO A 488 -21.12 -48.41 29.16
CA PRO A 488 -20.68 -49.15 30.32
C PRO A 488 -19.31 -49.76 30.12
N ALA A 489 -18.52 -49.90 31.20
CA ALA A 489 -17.17 -50.41 31.17
C ALA A 489 -17.05 -51.83 30.54
N SER A 490 -18.09 -52.62 30.53
CA SER A 490 -18.15 -53.93 29.88
C SER A 490 -18.14 -53.89 28.34
N ASP A 491 -18.55 -52.77 27.76
CA ASP A 491 -18.64 -52.55 26.30
C ASP A 491 -17.57 -51.57 25.78
N PHE A 492 -16.70 -51.14 26.67
CA PHE A 492 -15.63 -50.15 26.47
C PHE A 492 -14.52 -50.69 25.56
N GLY A 493 -14.73 -51.04 24.36
CA GLY A 493 -13.65 -51.55 23.52
C GLY A 493 -14.01 -51.64 22.05
N ASN A 494 -15.28 -51.54 21.75
CA ASN A 494 -15.75 -51.74 20.39
C ASN A 494 -15.81 -50.49 19.54
N HIS A 495 -15.59 -49.29 20.09
CA HIS A 495 -15.67 -48.01 19.40
C HIS A 495 -14.59 -47.03 19.91
N SER A 496 -14.00 -46.28 18.98
CA SER A 496 -12.91 -45.32 19.28
C SER A 496 -13.36 -43.98 19.85
N GLY A 497 -14.68 -43.69 19.79
CA GLY A 497 -15.22 -42.37 20.10
C GLY A 497 -14.92 -41.27 19.05
N LEU A 498 -14.35 -41.66 17.91
CA LEU A 498 -14.03 -40.72 16.81
C LEU A 498 -15.13 -40.70 15.73
N GLY A 499 -15.94 -41.73 15.58
CA GLY A 499 -16.90 -41.84 14.48
C GLY A 499 -17.91 -40.70 14.41
N LEU A 500 -18.50 -40.27 15.54
CA LEU A 500 -19.46 -39.16 15.56
C LEU A 500 -18.76 -37.80 15.36
N ALA A 501 -17.53 -37.62 15.88
CA ALA A 501 -16.73 -36.41 15.65
C ALA A 501 -16.33 -36.27 14.17
N ILE A 502 -15.93 -37.37 13.53
CA ILE A 502 -15.68 -37.42 12.09
C ILE A 502 -16.94 -37.11 11.29
N SER A 503 -18.10 -37.70 11.70
CA SER A 503 -19.36 -37.42 11.03
C SER A 503 -19.74 -35.95 11.10
N LYS A 504 -19.57 -35.29 12.24
CA LYS A 504 -19.79 -33.85 12.39
C LYS A 504 -18.87 -33.05 11.48
N GLN A 505 -17.58 -33.36 11.44
CA GLN A 505 -16.60 -32.68 10.59
C GLN A 505 -16.94 -32.81 9.10
N ILE A 506 -17.38 -33.99 8.65
CA ILE A 506 -17.81 -34.19 7.26
C ILE A 506 -19.07 -33.36 6.95
N VAL A 507 -20.08 -33.40 7.82
CA VAL A 507 -21.32 -32.65 7.62
C VAL A 507 -21.09 -31.14 7.60
N GLU A 508 -20.27 -30.61 8.52
CA GLU A 508 -19.89 -29.18 8.57
C GLU A 508 -19.10 -28.76 7.32
N ALA A 509 -18.21 -29.61 6.81
CA ALA A 509 -17.50 -29.33 5.55
C ALA A 509 -18.45 -29.21 4.35
N HIS A 510 -19.57 -29.94 4.36
CA HIS A 510 -20.64 -29.83 3.37
C HIS A 510 -21.70 -28.74 3.71
N ARG A 511 -21.36 -27.78 4.58
CA ARG A 511 -22.26 -26.68 5.01
C ARG A 511 -23.55 -27.16 5.65
N GLY A 512 -23.54 -28.41 6.15
CA GLY A 512 -24.64 -29.03 6.87
C GLY A 512 -24.56 -28.79 8.37
N VAL A 513 -25.53 -29.35 9.04
CA VAL A 513 -25.61 -29.37 10.50
C VAL A 513 -25.96 -30.78 10.96
N VAL A 514 -25.45 -31.22 12.11
CA VAL A 514 -25.76 -32.50 12.73
C VAL A 514 -26.06 -32.31 14.20
N TRP A 515 -27.10 -32.97 14.67
CA TRP A 515 -27.48 -32.99 16.09
C TRP A 515 -28.09 -34.31 16.49
N ALA A 516 -28.24 -34.51 17.80
CA ALA A 516 -28.90 -35.67 18.37
C ALA A 516 -29.98 -35.22 19.36
N GLU A 517 -31.03 -36.00 19.44
CA GLU A 517 -32.14 -35.80 20.38
C GLU A 517 -32.70 -37.15 20.89
N ASN A 518 -33.33 -37.14 22.04
CA ASN A 518 -34.01 -38.30 22.57
C ASN A 518 -35.44 -38.41 22.02
N ILE A 519 -35.85 -39.60 21.63
CA ILE A 519 -37.23 -39.90 21.25
C ILE A 519 -38.03 -40.05 22.51
N ARG A 520 -39.06 -39.21 22.70
CA ARG A 520 -40.00 -39.24 23.82
C ARG A 520 -41.44 -39.17 23.30
N PRO A 521 -42.44 -39.71 24.05
CA PRO A 521 -43.83 -39.51 23.69
C PRO A 521 -44.16 -38.02 23.55
N VAL A 522 -45.10 -37.71 22.66
CA VAL A 522 -45.62 -36.35 22.48
C VAL A 522 -46.14 -35.85 23.84
N ASP A 523 -45.77 -34.63 24.26
CA ASP A 523 -46.09 -34.00 25.54
C ASP A 523 -45.46 -34.63 26.81
N ALA A 524 -44.48 -35.54 26.66
CA ALA A 524 -43.73 -36.10 27.79
C ALA A 524 -42.70 -35.11 28.35
N ASP A 525 -42.70 -34.98 29.70
CA ASP A 525 -41.64 -34.21 30.39
C ASP A 525 -40.26 -34.89 30.23
N ARG A 526 -39.17 -34.13 30.38
CA ARG A 526 -37.78 -34.63 30.33
C ARG A 526 -37.49 -35.74 31.35
N THR A 527 -38.30 -35.87 32.36
CA THR A 527 -38.21 -36.93 33.40
C THR A 527 -38.66 -38.31 32.89
N VAL A 528 -39.41 -38.36 31.77
CA VAL A 528 -39.83 -39.65 31.18
C VAL A 528 -38.63 -40.29 30.46
N PRO A 529 -38.33 -41.58 30.72
CA PRO A 529 -37.28 -42.30 30.05
C PRO A 529 -37.42 -42.20 28.52
N SER A 530 -36.28 -42.02 27.82
CA SER A 530 -36.27 -42.00 26.36
C SER A 530 -36.67 -43.37 25.80
N GLN A 531 -37.35 -43.36 24.65
CA GLN A 531 -37.70 -44.56 23.90
C GLN A 531 -36.68 -44.89 22.81
N GLY A 532 -35.60 -44.10 22.74
CA GLY A 532 -34.56 -44.22 21.75
C GLY A 532 -33.82 -42.90 21.51
N ALA A 533 -32.82 -42.94 20.63
CA ALA A 533 -32.12 -41.76 20.17
C ALA A 533 -32.44 -41.47 18.69
N ARG A 534 -32.35 -40.20 18.33
CA ARG A 534 -32.50 -39.70 16.96
C ARG A 534 -31.32 -38.83 16.61
N PHE A 535 -30.63 -39.18 15.53
CA PHE A 535 -29.56 -38.39 14.93
C PHE A 535 -30.06 -37.75 13.65
N VAL A 536 -29.93 -36.47 13.53
CA VAL A 536 -30.43 -35.69 12.39
C VAL A 536 -29.25 -35.02 11.68
N VAL A 537 -29.18 -35.20 10.38
CA VAL A 537 -28.22 -34.55 9.48
C VAL A 537 -28.98 -33.67 8.51
N GLY A 538 -28.75 -32.36 8.57
CA GLY A 538 -29.32 -31.37 7.65
C GLY A 538 -28.29 -30.93 6.63
N LEU A 539 -28.53 -31.22 5.34
CA LEU A 539 -27.66 -30.82 4.25
C LEU A 539 -28.35 -29.82 3.32
N PRO A 540 -27.65 -28.84 2.74
CA PRO A 540 -28.21 -27.94 1.73
C PRO A 540 -28.48 -28.73 0.43
N ILE A 541 -29.51 -28.31 -0.32
CA ILE A 541 -29.88 -28.88 -1.63
C ILE A 541 -29.40 -27.96 -2.75
#